data_85040a02c3e9a1020ad45bad30bf3e3d
#
_entry.id   85040a02c3e9a1020ad45bad30bf3e3d
#
_cell.length_a   1.000
_cell.length_b   1.000
_cell.length_c   1.000
_cell.angle_alpha   90.00
_cell.angle_beta   90.00
_cell.angle_gamma   90.00
#
_symmetry.space_group_name_H-M   'P 1'
#
loop_
_entity.id
_entity.type
_entity.pdbx_description
1 polymer ?
#
loop_
_entity_poly.entity_id
_entity_poly.type
_entity_poly.pdbx_seq_one_letter_code
_entity_poly.pdbx_strand_id
1 'polypeptide(L)'
;MIKFERFVLGNGLKVLVHPDQSTPMAVVNVLYDVGARDEVVSKTGFAHLFEHLMFGGSVNIPDYDEPLQVAGGENNAYTTNDLTNYYCQLPADNLETAFWLESDRMLSLAFSKKSLDVQRKVVCEEFKEHYINKPYGDVWHTMRELAFKEHPYKWMTIGKELSHIENATLE
;
A
#
# COMPACT_ATOMS: atom_id res chain seq x y z
N MET A 1 -23.25 4.91 17.80
CA MET A 1 -21.81 5.25 17.96
C MET A 1 -21.05 3.94 17.96
N ILE A 2 -20.02 3.80 17.13
CA ILE A 2 -19.18 2.61 17.07
C ILE A 2 -18.41 2.49 18.40
N LYS A 3 -18.49 1.35 19.06
CA LYS A 3 -17.73 1.06 20.28
C LYS A 3 -16.45 0.36 19.87
N PHE A 4 -15.33 0.86 20.36
CA PHE A 4 -14.02 0.27 20.09
C PHE A 4 -13.10 0.39 21.31
N GLU A 5 -12.12 -0.46 21.38
CA GLU A 5 -11.01 -0.39 22.32
C GLU A 5 -9.78 0.21 21.62
N ARG A 6 -8.97 0.96 22.37
CA ARG A 6 -7.73 1.55 21.86
C ARG A 6 -6.62 1.33 22.88
N PHE A 7 -5.48 0.84 22.39
CA PHE A 7 -4.28 0.71 23.19
C PHE A 7 -3.01 0.85 22.34
N VAL A 8 -1.85 0.88 23.00
CA VAL A 8 -0.56 0.98 22.35
C VAL A 8 0.30 -0.18 22.83
N LEU A 9 0.91 -0.92 21.91
CA LEU A 9 1.84 -2.00 22.24
C LEU A 9 3.18 -1.45 22.72
N GLY A 10 3.98 -2.29 23.36
CA GLY A 10 5.29 -1.90 23.91
C GLY A 10 6.30 -1.37 22.86
N ASN A 11 6.11 -1.70 21.57
CA ASN A 11 6.88 -1.18 20.45
C ASN A 11 6.32 0.13 19.85
N GLY A 12 5.25 0.69 20.43
CA GLY A 12 4.62 1.93 19.95
C GLY A 12 3.49 1.74 18.93
N LEU A 13 3.20 0.52 18.49
CA LEU A 13 2.10 0.26 17.56
C LEU A 13 0.75 0.60 18.19
N LYS A 14 -0.01 1.47 17.55
CA LYS A 14 -1.36 1.85 17.96
C LYS A 14 -2.36 0.81 17.45
N VAL A 15 -3.20 0.30 18.33
CA VAL A 15 -4.19 -0.73 18.02
C VAL A 15 -5.59 -0.21 18.32
N LEU A 16 -6.51 -0.45 17.40
CA LEU A 16 -7.94 -0.22 17.54
C LEU A 16 -8.66 -1.55 17.33
N VAL A 17 -9.50 -1.96 18.26
CA VAL A 17 -10.31 -3.18 18.16
C VAL A 17 -11.76 -2.83 18.25
N HIS A 18 -12.53 -3.18 17.24
CA HIS A 18 -13.99 -3.06 17.19
C HIS A 18 -14.60 -4.46 17.14
N PRO A 19 -15.14 -4.98 18.26
CA PRO A 19 -15.86 -6.24 18.24
C PRO A 19 -17.25 -6.07 17.61
N ASP A 20 -17.49 -6.78 16.51
CA ASP A 20 -18.78 -6.90 15.86
C ASP A 20 -19.13 -8.39 15.69
N GLN A 21 -20.16 -8.85 16.40
CA GLN A 21 -20.59 -10.24 16.35
C GLN A 21 -21.75 -10.49 15.36
N SER A 22 -22.09 -9.50 14.56
CA SER A 22 -23.15 -9.63 13.55
C SER A 22 -22.72 -10.43 12.31
N THR A 23 -21.41 -10.68 12.17
CA THR A 23 -20.81 -11.43 11.06
C THR A 23 -19.74 -12.38 11.56
N PRO A 24 -19.53 -13.54 10.91
CA PRO A 24 -18.42 -14.45 11.21
C PRO A 24 -17.08 -14.01 10.57
N MET A 25 -17.05 -12.84 9.94
CA MET A 25 -15.87 -12.31 9.26
C MET A 25 -15.09 -11.36 10.18
N ALA A 26 -13.78 -11.36 10.02
CA ALA A 26 -12.89 -10.38 10.62
C ALA A 26 -12.16 -9.58 9.53
N VAL A 27 -11.82 -8.33 9.85
CA VAL A 27 -10.98 -7.47 9.01
C VAL A 27 -9.77 -7.05 9.82
N VAL A 28 -8.59 -7.26 9.27
CA VAL A 28 -7.34 -6.68 9.77
C VAL A 28 -6.93 -5.56 8.84
N ASN A 29 -6.74 -4.38 9.40
CA ASN A 29 -6.38 -3.17 8.67
C ASN A 29 -5.09 -2.60 9.25
N VAL A 30 -4.08 -2.42 8.41
CA VAL A 30 -2.80 -1.83 8.77
C VAL A 30 -2.60 -0.54 8.01
N LEU A 31 -2.48 0.56 8.75
CA LEU A 31 -2.33 1.89 8.20
C LEU A 31 -0.92 2.42 8.49
N TYR A 32 -0.20 2.78 7.44
CA TYR A 32 1.06 3.49 7.50
C TYR A 32 0.84 4.98 7.24
N ASP A 33 1.30 5.84 8.15
CA ASP A 33 1.26 7.31 8.02
C ASP A 33 2.39 7.78 7.08
N VAL A 34 2.39 7.20 5.88
CA VAL A 34 3.32 7.50 4.77
C VAL A 34 2.54 7.45 3.47
N GLY A 35 2.66 8.49 2.65
CA GLY A 35 2.00 8.59 1.36
C GLY A 35 2.81 9.46 0.39
N ALA A 36 2.19 9.85 -0.72
CA ALA A 36 2.88 10.62 -1.74
C ALA A 36 3.40 12.00 -1.25
N ARG A 37 2.85 12.55 -0.19
CA ARG A 37 3.33 13.81 0.42
C ARG A 37 4.75 13.69 1.00
N ASP A 38 5.15 12.49 1.38
CA ASP A 38 6.43 12.23 2.04
C ASP A 38 7.58 12.01 1.03
N GLU A 39 7.25 12.01 -0.26
CA GLU A 39 8.19 11.83 -1.36
C GLU A 39 8.96 13.12 -1.65
N VAL A 40 10.12 12.95 -2.25
CA VAL A 40 10.89 14.10 -2.78
C VAL A 40 10.55 14.31 -4.25
N VAL A 41 10.57 15.57 -4.70
CA VAL A 41 10.14 15.99 -6.05
C VAL A 41 10.87 15.27 -7.21
N SER A 42 12.07 14.78 -6.96
CA SER A 42 12.88 14.01 -7.94
C SER A 42 12.65 12.51 -7.91
N LYS A 43 11.87 12.01 -6.96
CA LYS A 43 11.57 10.58 -6.78
C LYS A 43 10.12 10.45 -6.31
N THR A 44 9.16 10.65 -7.22
CA THR A 44 7.73 10.57 -6.94
C THR A 44 7.13 9.26 -7.45
N GLY A 45 6.02 8.80 -6.84
CA GLY A 45 5.38 7.52 -7.11
C GLY A 45 5.96 6.35 -6.32
N PHE A 46 6.91 6.62 -5.42
CA PHE A 46 7.59 5.58 -4.64
C PHE A 46 6.70 5.00 -3.55
N ALA A 47 5.82 5.80 -2.94
CA ALA A 47 4.86 5.29 -1.96
C ALA A 47 3.93 4.23 -2.59
N HIS A 48 3.44 4.49 -3.80
CA HIS A 48 2.63 3.55 -4.56
C HIS A 48 3.43 2.33 -5.06
N LEU A 49 4.64 2.55 -5.56
CA LEU A 49 5.53 1.43 -5.93
C LEU A 49 5.83 0.54 -4.72
N PHE A 50 6.02 1.14 -3.54
CA PHE A 50 6.24 0.40 -2.31
C PHE A 50 5.00 -0.39 -1.88
N GLU A 51 3.80 0.15 -2.08
CA GLU A 51 2.55 -0.60 -1.90
C GLU A 51 2.57 -1.91 -2.69
N HIS A 52 2.91 -1.85 -3.99
CA HIS A 52 3.03 -3.04 -4.83
C HIS A 52 4.12 -4.01 -4.34
N LEU A 53 5.26 -3.49 -3.89
CA LEU A 53 6.35 -4.33 -3.40
C LEU A 53 5.99 -5.07 -2.10
N MET A 54 5.11 -4.51 -1.29
CA MET A 54 4.62 -5.13 -0.06
C MET A 54 3.83 -6.42 -0.29
N PHE A 55 3.28 -6.63 -1.49
CA PHE A 55 2.62 -7.88 -1.89
C PHE A 55 3.59 -8.94 -2.41
N GLY A 56 4.86 -8.59 -2.60
CA GLY A 56 5.89 -9.50 -3.07
C GLY A 56 6.38 -10.54 -2.06
N GLY A 57 5.73 -10.61 -0.90
CA GLY A 57 6.08 -11.51 0.19
C GLY A 57 7.15 -10.96 1.14
N SER A 58 7.43 -11.74 2.16
CA SER A 58 8.46 -11.49 3.15
C SER A 58 9.56 -12.56 3.09
N VAL A 59 10.61 -12.40 3.88
CA VAL A 59 11.72 -13.37 3.93
C VAL A 59 11.26 -14.77 4.32
N ASN A 60 10.29 -14.86 5.24
CA ASN A 60 9.77 -16.14 5.73
C ASN A 60 8.52 -16.60 4.98
N ILE A 61 7.81 -15.69 4.33
CA ILE A 61 6.55 -15.96 3.62
C ILE A 61 6.68 -15.41 2.20
N PRO A 62 7.22 -16.23 1.25
CA PRO A 62 7.49 -15.79 -0.11
C PRO A 62 6.24 -15.46 -0.93
N ASP A 63 5.09 -16.01 -0.56
CA ASP A 63 3.79 -15.75 -1.17
C ASP A 63 2.81 -15.33 -0.08
N TYR A 64 2.33 -14.09 -0.15
CA TYR A 64 1.38 -13.55 0.81
C TYR A 64 -0.04 -14.04 0.56
N ASP A 65 -0.41 -14.22 -0.70
CA ASP A 65 -1.78 -14.51 -1.11
C ASP A 65 -2.18 -15.97 -0.87
N GLU A 66 -1.26 -16.92 -1.11
CA GLU A 66 -1.55 -18.33 -0.98
C GLU A 66 -2.08 -18.70 0.43
N PRO A 67 -1.41 -18.42 1.54
CA PRO A 67 -1.92 -18.76 2.86
C PRO A 67 -3.18 -17.98 3.24
N LEU A 68 -3.35 -16.76 2.75
CA LEU A 68 -4.57 -15.99 2.98
C LEU A 68 -5.77 -16.59 2.25
N GLN A 69 -5.60 -17.01 0.99
CA GLN A 69 -6.64 -17.68 0.21
C GLN A 69 -7.03 -19.04 0.81
N VAL A 70 -6.04 -19.81 1.28
CA VAL A 70 -6.30 -21.08 1.99
C VAL A 70 -7.11 -20.85 3.26
N ALA A 71 -6.88 -19.72 3.95
CA ALA A 71 -7.67 -19.31 5.11
C ALA A 71 -9.05 -18.72 4.74
N GLY A 72 -9.42 -18.69 3.45
CA GLY A 72 -10.68 -18.12 2.97
C GLY A 72 -10.70 -16.58 2.98
N GLY A 73 -9.54 -15.96 2.93
CA GLY A 73 -9.40 -14.52 2.97
C GLY A 73 -9.11 -13.88 1.61
N GLU A 74 -9.30 -12.59 1.57
CA GLU A 74 -8.89 -11.70 0.48
C GLU A 74 -8.23 -10.45 1.04
N ASN A 75 -7.41 -9.79 0.25
CA ASN A 75 -6.72 -8.57 0.64
C ASN A 75 -6.82 -7.49 -0.44
N ASN A 76 -6.52 -6.26 -0.02
CA ASN A 76 -6.31 -5.15 -0.92
C ASN A 76 -5.48 -4.06 -0.22
N ALA A 77 -5.06 -3.06 -1.00
CA ALA A 77 -4.38 -1.88 -0.48
C ALA A 77 -4.72 -0.64 -1.30
N TYR A 78 -4.37 0.52 -0.78
CA TYR A 78 -4.38 1.77 -1.52
C TYR A 78 -3.40 2.77 -0.93
N THR A 79 -2.83 3.60 -1.80
CA THR A 79 -1.98 4.73 -1.44
C THR A 79 -2.70 6.04 -1.72
N THR A 80 -2.64 6.96 -0.75
CA THR A 80 -3.12 8.34 -0.90
C THR A 80 -1.95 9.32 -0.82
N ASN A 81 -2.27 10.60 -0.80
CA ASN A 81 -1.24 11.59 -0.52
C ASN A 81 -0.66 11.46 0.90
N ASP A 82 -1.47 11.04 1.86
CA ASP A 82 -1.14 11.11 3.29
C ASP A 82 -0.78 9.75 3.91
N LEU A 83 -1.27 8.66 3.35
CA LEU A 83 -1.14 7.35 3.96
C LEU A 83 -1.16 6.22 2.93
N THR A 84 -0.65 5.06 3.33
CA THR A 84 -0.79 3.79 2.63
C THR A 84 -1.49 2.81 3.55
N ASN A 85 -2.55 2.18 3.05
CA ASN A 85 -3.41 1.30 3.83
C ASN A 85 -3.45 -0.08 3.21
N TYR A 86 -3.25 -1.10 4.03
CA TYR A 86 -3.40 -2.52 3.68
C TYR A 86 -4.51 -3.12 4.51
N TYR A 87 -5.33 -3.95 3.92
CA TYR A 87 -6.35 -4.67 4.67
C TYR A 87 -6.60 -6.04 4.09
N CYS A 88 -6.94 -6.95 4.96
CA CYS A 88 -7.44 -8.26 4.58
C CYS A 88 -8.72 -8.57 5.36
N GLN A 89 -9.59 -9.35 4.74
CA GLN A 89 -10.78 -9.89 5.37
C GLN A 89 -10.79 -11.41 5.21
N LEU A 90 -11.19 -12.09 6.27
CA LEU A 90 -11.19 -13.55 6.34
C LEU A 90 -12.18 -14.01 7.41
N PRO A 91 -12.56 -15.31 7.43
CA PRO A 91 -13.32 -15.88 8.54
C PRO A 91 -12.62 -15.64 9.88
N ALA A 92 -13.37 -15.22 10.89
CA ALA A 92 -12.83 -14.84 12.21
C ALA A 92 -12.05 -15.99 12.88
N ASP A 93 -12.42 -17.23 12.61
CA ASP A 93 -11.71 -18.41 13.13
C ASP A 93 -10.27 -18.54 12.60
N ASN A 94 -9.95 -17.86 11.48
CA ASN A 94 -8.63 -17.87 10.86
C ASN A 94 -7.87 -16.56 11.07
N LEU A 95 -8.29 -15.70 12.00
CA LEU A 95 -7.71 -14.38 12.26
C LEU A 95 -6.19 -14.41 12.54
N GLU A 96 -5.69 -15.49 13.14
CA GLU A 96 -4.25 -15.67 13.39
C GLU A 96 -3.42 -15.67 12.10
N THR A 97 -3.97 -16.15 10.99
CA THR A 97 -3.30 -16.11 9.68
C THR A 97 -3.01 -14.67 9.26
N ALA A 98 -3.97 -13.77 9.42
CA ALA A 98 -3.79 -12.37 9.07
C ALA A 98 -2.71 -11.71 9.95
N PHE A 99 -2.71 -11.97 11.25
CA PHE A 99 -1.67 -11.44 12.15
C PHE A 99 -0.29 -11.99 11.84
N TRP A 100 -0.18 -13.27 11.50
CA TRP A 100 1.07 -13.89 11.09
C TRP A 100 1.62 -13.23 9.83
N LEU A 101 0.79 -13.09 8.78
CA LEU A 101 1.17 -12.46 7.52
C LEU A 101 1.60 -11.01 7.70
N GLU A 102 0.80 -10.21 8.42
CA GLU A 102 1.07 -8.79 8.61
C GLU A 102 2.31 -8.55 9.50
N SER A 103 2.48 -9.33 10.56
CA SER A 103 3.63 -9.18 11.45
C SER A 103 4.94 -9.56 10.76
N ASP A 104 4.95 -10.60 9.93
CA ASP A 104 6.15 -10.99 9.19
C ASP A 104 6.50 -9.97 8.10
N ARG A 105 5.48 -9.46 7.39
CA ARG A 105 5.64 -8.40 6.41
C ARG A 105 6.20 -7.10 7.02
N MET A 106 5.77 -6.73 8.22
CA MET A 106 6.32 -5.58 8.97
C MET A 106 7.77 -5.79 9.38
N LEU A 107 8.17 -7.04 9.64
CA LEU A 107 9.49 -7.35 10.17
C LEU A 107 10.54 -7.47 9.07
N SER A 108 10.21 -8.12 7.95
CA SER A 108 11.23 -8.53 6.97
C SER A 108 10.67 -8.71 5.56
N LEU A 109 10.56 -7.62 4.82
CA LEU A 109 10.18 -7.68 3.40
C LEU A 109 11.25 -8.35 2.55
N ALA A 110 10.82 -9.17 1.59
CA ALA A 110 11.70 -9.86 0.66
C ALA A 110 11.99 -8.98 -0.57
N PHE A 111 12.72 -7.87 -0.37
CA PHE A 111 13.14 -7.06 -1.50
C PHE A 111 14.17 -7.78 -2.36
N SER A 112 13.85 -7.99 -3.62
CA SER A 112 14.77 -8.52 -4.61
C SER A 112 14.78 -7.64 -5.86
N LYS A 113 15.89 -7.68 -6.60
CA LYS A 113 15.97 -7.02 -7.90
C LYS A 113 14.86 -7.52 -8.84
N LYS A 114 14.55 -8.82 -8.77
CA LYS A 114 13.50 -9.42 -9.59
C LYS A 114 12.11 -8.86 -9.24
N SER A 115 11.76 -8.79 -7.96
CA SER A 115 10.47 -8.24 -7.52
C SER A 115 10.36 -6.76 -7.90
N LEU A 116 11.41 -5.97 -7.69
CA LEU A 116 11.43 -4.58 -8.12
C LEU A 116 11.25 -4.43 -9.63
N ASP A 117 11.98 -5.21 -10.44
CA ASP A 117 11.88 -5.15 -11.90
C ASP A 117 10.49 -5.52 -12.42
N VAL A 118 9.79 -6.42 -11.74
CA VAL A 118 8.39 -6.78 -12.05
C VAL A 118 7.46 -5.64 -11.68
N GLN A 119 7.50 -5.17 -10.43
CA GLN A 119 6.57 -4.17 -9.94
C GLN A 119 6.77 -2.79 -10.61
N ARG A 120 8.00 -2.42 -10.95
CA ARG A 120 8.24 -1.24 -11.77
C ARG A 120 7.50 -1.30 -13.09
N LYS A 121 7.53 -2.44 -13.79
CA LYS A 121 6.82 -2.60 -15.07
C LYS A 121 5.31 -2.49 -14.89
N VAL A 122 4.76 -3.10 -13.83
CA VAL A 122 3.33 -3.01 -13.52
C VAL A 122 2.92 -1.56 -13.29
N VAL A 123 3.60 -0.86 -12.38
CA VAL A 123 3.27 0.55 -12.07
C VAL A 123 3.50 1.47 -13.27
N CYS A 124 4.51 1.21 -14.10
CA CYS A 124 4.71 1.95 -15.35
C CYS A 124 3.57 1.74 -16.35
N GLU A 125 3.05 0.53 -16.47
CA GLU A 125 1.89 0.27 -17.35
C GLU A 125 0.62 0.90 -16.79
N GLU A 126 0.39 0.86 -15.48
CA GLU A 126 -0.72 1.59 -14.84
C GLU A 126 -0.64 3.09 -15.09
N PHE A 127 0.56 3.68 -14.97
CA PHE A 127 0.77 5.09 -15.28
C PHE A 127 0.38 5.40 -16.72
N LYS A 128 0.81 4.57 -17.68
CA LYS A 128 0.46 4.76 -19.10
C LYS A 128 -1.04 4.59 -19.34
N GLU A 129 -1.64 3.55 -18.78
CA GLU A 129 -3.07 3.25 -18.96
C GLU A 129 -3.96 4.37 -18.43
N HIS A 130 -3.69 4.85 -17.23
CA HIS A 130 -4.57 5.80 -16.56
C HIS A 130 -4.31 7.27 -16.93
N TYR A 131 -3.08 7.61 -17.34
CA TYR A 131 -2.68 9.01 -17.49
C TYR A 131 -2.19 9.37 -18.90
N ILE A 132 -1.57 8.45 -19.64
CA ILE A 132 -1.05 8.72 -20.99
C ILE A 132 -2.04 8.28 -22.07
N ASN A 133 -2.53 7.06 -21.98
CA ASN A 133 -3.36 6.43 -23.02
C ASN A 133 -4.85 6.74 -22.88
N LYS A 134 -5.25 7.41 -21.80
CA LYS A 134 -6.63 7.74 -21.51
C LYS A 134 -6.94 9.19 -21.93
N PRO A 135 -8.04 9.45 -22.66
CA PRO A 135 -8.49 10.82 -22.92
C PRO A 135 -8.62 11.61 -21.61
N TYR A 136 -8.04 12.81 -21.59
CA TYR A 136 -7.99 13.68 -20.40
C TYR A 136 -7.27 13.06 -19.18
N GLY A 137 -6.40 12.08 -19.40
CA GLY A 137 -5.65 11.44 -18.31
C GLY A 137 -4.70 12.38 -17.55
N ASP A 138 -4.22 13.43 -18.22
CA ASP A 138 -3.31 14.44 -17.68
C ASP A 138 -3.99 15.57 -16.88
N VAL A 139 -5.33 15.63 -16.88
CA VAL A 139 -6.09 16.72 -16.21
C VAL A 139 -5.70 16.88 -14.75
N TRP A 140 -5.63 15.78 -14.00
CA TRP A 140 -5.30 15.86 -12.58
C TRP A 140 -3.86 16.27 -12.32
N HIS A 141 -2.90 15.83 -13.15
CA HIS A 141 -1.51 16.29 -13.08
C HIS A 141 -1.44 17.81 -13.28
N THR A 142 -2.05 18.30 -14.35
CA THR A 142 -2.09 19.73 -14.66
C THR A 142 -2.79 20.55 -13.56
N MET A 143 -3.94 20.11 -13.09
CA MET A 143 -4.69 20.80 -12.05
C MET A 143 -3.92 20.89 -10.74
N ARG A 144 -3.26 19.81 -10.33
CA ARG A 144 -2.48 19.80 -9.08
C ARG A 144 -1.29 20.75 -9.16
N GLU A 145 -0.57 20.80 -10.27
CA GLU A 145 0.53 21.74 -10.47
C GLU A 145 0.08 23.21 -10.49
N LEU A 146 -1.14 23.47 -10.96
CA LEU A 146 -1.73 24.81 -10.91
C LEU A 146 -2.18 25.19 -9.49
N ALA A 147 -2.81 24.26 -8.76
CA ALA A 147 -3.37 24.48 -7.43
C ALA A 147 -2.28 24.56 -6.34
N PHE A 148 -1.27 23.71 -6.42
CA PHE A 148 -0.23 23.57 -5.40
C PHE A 148 1.14 23.97 -5.96
N LYS A 149 1.69 25.08 -5.50
CA LYS A 149 3.01 25.57 -5.96
C LYS A 149 4.18 24.93 -5.21
N GLU A 150 4.08 24.83 -3.89
CA GLU A 150 5.13 24.31 -3.00
C GLU A 150 4.69 23.07 -2.23
N HIS A 151 3.37 22.94 -1.97
CA HIS A 151 2.83 21.83 -1.22
C HIS A 151 3.06 20.49 -1.93
N PRO A 152 3.45 19.41 -1.23
CA PRO A 152 3.72 18.10 -1.83
C PRO A 152 2.50 17.42 -2.49
N TYR A 153 1.30 17.98 -2.36
CA TYR A 153 0.12 17.52 -3.11
C TYR A 153 0.13 17.88 -4.59
N LYS A 154 1.18 18.58 -5.06
CA LYS A 154 1.30 18.96 -6.48
C LYS A 154 1.54 17.79 -7.44
N TRP A 155 1.91 16.61 -6.93
CA TRP A 155 1.98 15.40 -7.74
C TRP A 155 0.96 14.36 -7.33
N MET A 156 0.70 13.43 -8.23
CA MET A 156 -0.21 12.30 -8.02
C MET A 156 0.50 11.18 -7.26
N THR A 157 -0.27 10.29 -6.64
CA THR A 157 0.24 9.10 -5.95
C THR A 157 1.01 8.16 -6.87
N ILE A 158 0.60 8.08 -8.14
CA ILE A 158 1.31 7.31 -9.18
C ILE A 158 2.67 7.92 -9.58
N GLY A 159 2.95 9.15 -9.17
CA GLY A 159 4.15 9.90 -9.50
C GLY A 159 3.90 11.06 -10.45
N LYS A 160 4.85 12.00 -10.49
CA LYS A 160 4.85 13.14 -11.40
C LYS A 160 5.31 12.75 -12.81
N GLU A 161 6.33 11.92 -12.88
CA GLU A 161 6.99 11.53 -14.13
C GLU A 161 7.23 10.02 -14.14
N LEU A 162 6.93 9.39 -15.28
CA LEU A 162 7.13 7.96 -15.48
C LEU A 162 8.58 7.53 -15.23
N SER A 163 9.53 8.40 -15.61
CA SER A 163 10.97 8.17 -15.44
C SER A 163 11.40 7.97 -13.99
N HIS A 164 10.67 8.54 -13.01
CA HIS A 164 10.96 8.34 -11.60
C HIS A 164 10.79 6.87 -11.20
N ILE A 165 9.75 6.22 -11.72
CA ILE A 165 9.48 4.79 -11.46
C ILE A 165 10.39 3.91 -12.30
N GLU A 166 10.58 4.23 -13.59
CA GLU A 166 11.47 3.45 -14.48
C GLU A 166 12.89 3.33 -13.95
N ASN A 167 13.38 4.38 -13.28
CA ASN A 167 14.73 4.44 -12.72
C ASN A 167 14.82 4.08 -11.24
N ALA A 168 13.72 3.56 -10.63
CA ALA A 168 13.76 3.15 -9.24
C ALA A 168 14.76 2.01 -9.02
N THR A 169 15.58 2.12 -7.97
CA THR A 169 16.59 1.14 -7.55
C THR A 169 16.32 0.66 -6.13
N LEU A 170 17.01 -0.38 -5.70
CA LEU A 170 16.96 -0.88 -4.30
C LEU A 170 17.83 -0.04 -3.35
N GLU A 171 18.59 0.92 -3.87
CA GLU A 171 19.50 1.79 -3.13
C GLU A 171 18.86 3.15 -2.84
#